data_70164967b45f0435c5db3d39c34e0732
#
_entry.id   70164967b45f0435c5db3d39c34e0732
#
_cell.length_a   1.000
_cell.length_b   1.000
_cell.length_c   1.000
_cell.angle_alpha   90.00
_cell.angle_beta   90.00
_cell.angle_gamma   90.00
#
_symmetry.space_group_name_H-M   'P 1'
#
loop_
_entity.id
_entity.type
_entity.pdbx_description
1 polymer ?
#
loop_
_entity_poly.entity_id
_entity_poly.type
_entity_poly.pdbx_seq_one_letter_code
_entity_poly.pdbx_strand_id
1 'polypeptide(L)'
;MIRPTVASAAAGSDIIGTKPFGRSGIPVSILSLGGMFDIPNNQLLLRQAVRWGVTYWDTADCYGGGRSEKGIGKFFRRYPEERKKIFLVSKSDDRDPDGMSRLLDRSLDRMGTSYIDLYFVHGVSSIYEIDNDTRQWAERAKAEGKIRLFGFSTHSNMAECLMEASKLGWIDGIMMTYNYRLMHNRAMKAAVEACSKAGIGLTAIKTQGGGQVRTHTKTELDLAGRFVQKGFTDKQAKLKAVWENPAIASICSDMPNLTILASNVSAALDRTRLSSSEIQLFRQYAEETRSDYCAGCSHICESLVAGSVPVGDIMRYLMYDRAYGDHHRARELFGNLPPGLRERLPEMDFQAAEQACPRHIAIARLIQEACQELV
;
A
#
# COMPACT_ATOMS: atom_id res chain seq x y z
N MET A 1 -21.39 -50.36 1.74
CA MET A 1 -20.64 -49.38 0.90
C MET A 1 -21.45 -48.09 0.86
N ILE A 2 -21.09 -47.14 1.69
CA ILE A 2 -21.73 -45.82 1.73
C ILE A 2 -20.86 -44.89 0.88
N ARG A 3 -21.38 -44.43 -0.27
CA ARG A 3 -20.76 -43.43 -1.10
C ARG A 3 -20.91 -42.04 -0.39
N PRO A 4 -19.84 -41.26 -0.20
CA PRO A 4 -20.01 -39.89 0.25
C PRO A 4 -20.62 -39.07 -0.89
N THR A 5 -21.77 -38.48 -0.65
CA THR A 5 -22.39 -37.45 -1.47
C THR A 5 -21.49 -36.19 -1.38
N VAL A 6 -20.77 -35.90 -2.45
CA VAL A 6 -20.11 -34.59 -2.63
C VAL A 6 -21.25 -33.60 -2.83
N ALA A 7 -21.47 -32.75 -1.82
CA ALA A 7 -22.36 -31.62 -1.94
C ALA A 7 -21.80 -30.68 -3.05
N SER A 8 -22.59 -30.51 -4.10
CA SER A 8 -22.35 -29.52 -5.15
C SER A 8 -22.36 -28.13 -4.51
N ALA A 9 -21.18 -27.56 -4.32
CA ALA A 9 -21.09 -26.15 -4.00
C ALA A 9 -21.69 -25.36 -5.16
N ALA A 10 -22.69 -24.53 -4.87
CA ALA A 10 -23.24 -23.59 -5.82
C ALA A 10 -22.09 -22.82 -6.49
N ALA A 11 -22.06 -22.79 -7.82
CA ALA A 11 -21.07 -22.08 -8.61
C ALA A 11 -21.15 -20.58 -8.31
N GLY A 12 -20.45 -20.14 -7.25
CA GLY A 12 -20.14 -18.75 -7.02
C GLY A 12 -19.17 -18.28 -8.13
N SER A 13 -19.32 -17.08 -8.62
CA SER A 13 -18.39 -16.54 -9.63
C SER A 13 -16.98 -16.58 -9.07
N ASP A 14 -16.03 -17.16 -9.79
CA ASP A 14 -14.60 -17.15 -9.45
C ASP A 14 -13.96 -15.75 -9.61
N ILE A 15 -14.76 -14.70 -9.78
CA ILE A 15 -14.37 -13.33 -10.04
C ILE A 15 -14.65 -12.48 -8.79
N ILE A 16 -13.62 -11.82 -8.28
CA ILE A 16 -13.76 -10.94 -7.13
C ILE A 16 -14.64 -9.71 -7.44
N GLY A 17 -15.21 -9.14 -6.37
CA GLY A 17 -16.07 -7.97 -6.49
C GLY A 17 -15.32 -6.68 -6.83
N THR A 18 -16.10 -5.66 -7.20
CA THR A 18 -15.62 -4.30 -7.46
C THR A 18 -16.30 -3.30 -6.52
N LYS A 19 -15.65 -2.14 -6.34
CA LYS A 19 -16.22 -0.95 -5.67
C LYS A 19 -16.01 0.28 -6.57
N PRO A 20 -16.86 1.30 -6.49
CA PRO A 20 -16.62 2.58 -7.17
C PRO A 20 -15.39 3.26 -6.59
N PHE A 21 -14.54 3.84 -7.45
CA PHE A 21 -13.36 4.59 -7.04
C PHE A 21 -13.71 6.06 -6.83
N GLY A 22 -14.04 6.41 -5.61
CA GLY A 22 -14.43 7.78 -5.22
C GLY A 22 -15.54 8.36 -6.11
N ARG A 23 -15.49 9.68 -6.33
CA ARG A 23 -16.45 10.41 -7.17
C ARG A 23 -16.38 10.05 -8.67
N SER A 24 -15.29 9.43 -9.13
CA SER A 24 -15.18 9.00 -10.52
C SER A 24 -16.21 7.92 -10.87
N GLY A 25 -16.68 7.16 -9.88
CA GLY A 25 -17.59 6.04 -10.06
C GLY A 25 -17.00 4.86 -10.84
N ILE A 26 -15.74 4.93 -11.29
CA ILE A 26 -15.09 3.86 -12.05
C ILE A 26 -15.03 2.61 -11.15
N PRO A 27 -15.57 1.46 -11.61
CA PRO A 27 -15.48 0.23 -10.84
C PRO A 27 -14.03 -0.28 -10.82
N VAL A 28 -13.47 -0.45 -9.63
CA VAL A 28 -12.14 -1.03 -9.42
C VAL A 28 -12.26 -2.33 -8.62
N SER A 29 -11.42 -3.32 -8.91
CA SER A 29 -11.40 -4.55 -8.12
C SER A 29 -11.01 -4.27 -6.66
N ILE A 30 -11.69 -4.91 -5.71
CA ILE A 30 -11.46 -4.73 -4.27
C ILE A 30 -10.06 -5.18 -3.80
N LEU A 31 -9.40 -5.99 -4.62
CA LEU A 31 -8.01 -6.40 -4.49
C LEU A 31 -7.25 -5.94 -5.74
N SER A 32 -6.14 -5.23 -5.56
CA SER A 32 -5.27 -4.80 -6.64
C SER A 32 -3.92 -5.50 -6.60
N LEU A 33 -3.32 -5.68 -7.76
CA LEU A 33 -2.02 -6.30 -7.95
C LEU A 33 -0.93 -5.25 -7.77
N GLY A 34 -0.13 -5.36 -6.71
CA GLY A 34 1.08 -4.57 -6.52
C GLY A 34 2.21 -5.08 -7.43
N GLY A 35 2.81 -4.19 -8.18
CA GLY A 35 3.78 -4.50 -9.24
C GLY A 35 5.24 -4.52 -8.80
N MET A 36 5.53 -4.76 -7.52
CA MET A 36 6.91 -4.71 -7.00
C MET A 36 7.66 -6.04 -7.07
N PHE A 37 7.28 -6.94 -7.96
CA PHE A 37 7.93 -8.23 -8.20
C PHE A 37 8.40 -8.35 -9.66
N ASP A 38 9.03 -9.46 -10.01
CA ASP A 38 9.55 -9.74 -11.36
C ASP A 38 8.42 -10.01 -12.37
N ILE A 39 7.67 -8.96 -12.72
CA ILE A 39 6.56 -9.02 -13.67
C ILE A 39 6.97 -9.57 -15.04
N PRO A 40 8.13 -9.20 -15.65
CA PRO A 40 8.56 -9.72 -16.95
C PRO A 40 8.56 -11.24 -17.05
N ASN A 41 8.89 -11.95 -15.96
CA ASN A 41 8.95 -13.40 -15.91
C ASN A 41 7.66 -14.05 -15.37
N ASN A 42 6.70 -13.25 -14.86
CA ASN A 42 5.46 -13.75 -14.26
C ASN A 42 4.20 -13.46 -15.09
N GLN A 43 4.29 -13.57 -16.42
CA GLN A 43 3.19 -13.23 -17.35
C GLN A 43 1.93 -14.10 -17.18
N LEU A 44 2.09 -15.36 -16.79
CA LEU A 44 0.96 -16.26 -16.51
C LEU A 44 0.20 -15.84 -15.24
N LEU A 45 0.92 -15.30 -14.25
CA LEU A 45 0.31 -14.74 -13.04
C LEU A 45 -0.59 -13.55 -13.39
N LEU A 46 -0.13 -12.63 -14.24
CA LEU A 46 -0.93 -11.50 -14.72
C LEU A 46 -2.21 -11.97 -15.40
N ARG A 47 -2.08 -12.97 -16.28
CA ARG A 47 -3.25 -13.55 -16.95
C ARG A 47 -4.24 -14.18 -15.98
N GLN A 48 -3.74 -14.87 -14.96
CA GLN A 48 -4.59 -15.46 -13.93
C GLN A 48 -5.25 -14.40 -13.04
N ALA A 49 -4.53 -13.32 -12.72
CA ALA A 49 -5.07 -12.18 -12.00
C ALA A 49 -6.29 -11.57 -12.73
N VAL A 50 -6.17 -11.32 -14.03
CA VAL A 50 -7.31 -10.84 -14.85
C VAL A 50 -8.48 -11.81 -14.83
N ARG A 51 -8.22 -13.11 -14.97
CA ARG A 51 -9.29 -14.15 -14.95
C ARG A 51 -10.06 -14.18 -13.63
N TRP A 52 -9.40 -13.91 -12.51
CA TRP A 52 -10.01 -13.85 -11.19
C TRP A 52 -10.57 -12.47 -10.85
N GLY A 53 -10.54 -11.52 -11.81
CA GLY A 53 -11.08 -10.17 -11.63
C GLY A 53 -10.17 -9.22 -10.88
N VAL A 54 -8.88 -9.54 -10.68
CA VAL A 54 -7.87 -8.62 -10.14
C VAL A 54 -7.42 -7.71 -11.28
N THR A 55 -8.20 -6.66 -11.52
CA THR A 55 -8.06 -5.76 -12.68
C THR A 55 -7.56 -4.36 -12.32
N TYR A 56 -7.32 -4.06 -11.06
CA TYR A 56 -6.60 -2.88 -10.63
C TYR A 56 -5.12 -3.25 -10.49
N TRP A 57 -4.26 -2.68 -11.33
CA TRP A 57 -2.82 -2.95 -11.33
C TRP A 57 -2.03 -1.71 -10.96
N ASP A 58 -1.18 -1.83 -9.96
CA ASP A 58 -0.33 -0.78 -9.43
C ASP A 58 1.13 -1.01 -9.81
N THR A 59 1.75 0.00 -10.39
CA THR A 59 3.18 0.07 -10.65
C THR A 59 3.73 1.46 -10.34
N ALA A 60 5.01 1.69 -10.61
CA ALA A 60 5.66 3.00 -10.59
C ALA A 60 6.84 2.99 -11.56
N ASP A 61 7.26 4.16 -12.01
CA ASP A 61 8.41 4.34 -12.89
C ASP A 61 9.69 3.71 -12.33
N CYS A 62 9.90 3.85 -10.99
CA CYS A 62 11.08 3.36 -10.30
C CYS A 62 11.05 1.84 -10.00
N TYR A 63 9.90 1.15 -10.05
CA TYR A 63 9.81 -0.24 -9.62
C TYR A 63 10.69 -1.16 -10.46
N GLY A 64 11.71 -1.74 -9.78
CA GLY A 64 12.72 -2.57 -10.41
C GLY A 64 13.49 -1.86 -11.55
N GLY A 65 13.72 -0.55 -11.43
CA GLY A 65 14.36 0.25 -12.48
C GLY A 65 13.54 0.30 -13.78
N GLY A 66 12.21 0.32 -13.65
CA GLY A 66 11.27 0.31 -14.78
C GLY A 66 10.95 -1.08 -15.35
N ARG A 67 11.47 -2.14 -14.75
CA ARG A 67 11.17 -3.53 -15.18
C ARG A 67 9.70 -3.88 -14.97
N SER A 68 9.07 -3.35 -13.90
CA SER A 68 7.66 -3.54 -13.61
C SER A 68 6.79 -3.02 -14.78
N GLU A 69 6.96 -1.77 -15.19
CA GLU A 69 6.24 -1.18 -16.32
C GLU A 69 6.50 -1.91 -17.64
N LYS A 70 7.78 -2.24 -17.94
CA LYS A 70 8.14 -3.03 -19.13
C LYS A 70 7.47 -4.41 -19.13
N GLY A 71 7.32 -5.04 -17.97
CA GLY A 71 6.62 -6.31 -17.80
C GLY A 71 5.13 -6.20 -18.08
N ILE A 72 4.48 -5.13 -17.61
CA ILE A 72 3.09 -4.81 -17.95
C ILE A 72 2.94 -4.56 -19.45
N GLY A 73 3.87 -3.79 -20.06
CA GLY A 73 3.90 -3.57 -21.51
C GLY A 73 4.05 -4.86 -22.32
N LYS A 74 4.86 -5.81 -21.83
CA LYS A 74 4.97 -7.16 -22.43
C LYS A 74 3.62 -7.88 -22.41
N PHE A 75 2.85 -7.74 -21.33
CA PHE A 75 1.50 -8.30 -21.21
C PHE A 75 0.54 -7.66 -22.19
N PHE A 76 0.48 -6.32 -22.28
CA PHE A 76 -0.43 -5.61 -23.19
C PHE A 76 -0.11 -5.87 -24.67
N ARG A 77 1.16 -5.98 -25.04
CA ARG A 77 1.52 -6.40 -26.43
C ARG A 77 1.02 -7.80 -26.75
N ARG A 78 1.00 -8.71 -25.79
CA ARG A 78 0.51 -10.07 -26.00
C ARG A 78 -1.02 -10.19 -25.93
N TYR A 79 -1.67 -9.33 -25.14
CA TYR A 79 -3.10 -9.36 -24.87
C TYR A 79 -3.66 -7.91 -24.91
N PRO A 80 -3.67 -7.26 -26.08
CA PRO A 80 -4.05 -5.83 -26.19
C PRO A 80 -5.50 -5.56 -25.76
N GLU A 81 -6.40 -6.53 -25.92
CA GLU A 81 -7.79 -6.45 -25.49
C GLU A 81 -7.96 -6.33 -23.98
N GLU A 82 -6.99 -6.80 -23.20
CA GLU A 82 -7.04 -6.76 -21.74
C GLU A 82 -6.77 -5.37 -21.18
N ARG A 83 -6.07 -4.48 -21.94
CA ARG A 83 -5.78 -3.11 -21.48
C ARG A 83 -7.04 -2.36 -21.04
N LYS A 84 -8.15 -2.51 -21.77
CA LYS A 84 -9.42 -1.83 -21.51
C LYS A 84 -10.12 -2.31 -20.23
N LYS A 85 -9.79 -3.49 -19.74
CA LYS A 85 -10.35 -4.09 -18.52
C LYS A 85 -9.56 -3.71 -17.28
N ILE A 86 -8.33 -3.21 -17.45
CA ILE A 86 -7.39 -2.96 -16.37
C ILE A 86 -7.42 -1.48 -15.98
N PHE A 87 -7.70 -1.21 -14.72
CA PHE A 87 -7.48 0.07 -14.08
C PHE A 87 -5.99 0.15 -13.72
N LEU A 88 -5.23 0.86 -14.56
CA LEU A 88 -3.78 0.91 -14.50
C LEU A 88 -3.32 2.13 -13.71
N VAL A 89 -2.41 1.92 -12.77
CA VAL A 89 -1.82 2.96 -11.94
C VAL A 89 -0.31 2.98 -12.08
N SER A 90 0.26 4.15 -12.28
CA SER A 90 1.71 4.38 -12.15
C SER A 90 1.99 5.66 -11.36
N LYS A 91 3.27 5.94 -11.06
CA LYS A 91 3.67 6.99 -10.14
C LYS A 91 4.92 7.71 -10.63
N SER A 92 5.01 9.01 -10.32
CA SER A 92 6.19 9.84 -10.48
C SER A 92 6.93 10.03 -9.17
N ASP A 93 8.24 9.81 -9.16
CA ASP A 93 9.12 10.21 -8.07
C ASP A 93 9.54 11.70 -8.19
N ASP A 94 9.30 12.31 -9.36
CA ASP A 94 9.52 13.74 -9.60
C ASP A 94 8.34 14.58 -9.09
N ARG A 95 8.64 15.81 -8.67
CA ARG A 95 7.67 16.78 -8.14
C ARG A 95 7.42 17.94 -9.09
N ASP A 96 8.43 18.30 -9.90
CA ASP A 96 8.28 19.37 -10.86
C ASP A 96 7.50 18.93 -12.12
N PRO A 97 6.76 19.86 -12.77
CA PRO A 97 5.91 19.54 -13.94
C PRO A 97 6.67 18.92 -15.11
N ASP A 98 7.91 19.37 -15.38
CA ASP A 98 8.70 18.86 -16.50
C ASP A 98 9.21 17.44 -16.21
N GLY A 99 9.65 17.20 -14.97
CA GLY A 99 10.04 15.89 -14.49
C GLY A 99 8.86 14.91 -14.53
N MET A 100 7.70 15.33 -14.02
CA MET A 100 6.48 14.51 -14.08
C MET A 100 6.08 14.18 -15.51
N SER A 101 6.21 15.14 -16.46
CA SER A 101 5.92 14.90 -17.88
C SER A 101 6.86 13.86 -18.48
N ARG A 102 8.17 14.00 -18.24
CA ARG A 102 9.16 13.03 -18.73
C ARG A 102 8.90 11.62 -18.18
N LEU A 103 8.56 11.50 -16.88
CA LEU A 103 8.27 10.22 -16.26
C LEU A 103 6.97 9.61 -16.76
N LEU A 104 5.91 10.42 -16.95
CA LEU A 104 4.65 9.97 -17.51
C LEU A 104 4.81 9.44 -18.95
N ASP A 105 5.47 10.20 -19.82
CA ASP A 105 5.69 9.78 -21.22
C ASP A 105 6.54 8.51 -21.28
N ARG A 106 7.57 8.39 -20.42
CA ARG A 106 8.37 7.18 -20.29
C ARG A 106 7.55 5.98 -19.80
N SER A 107 6.65 6.18 -18.84
CA SER A 107 5.76 5.14 -18.34
C SER A 107 4.79 4.65 -19.42
N LEU A 108 4.20 5.56 -20.18
CA LEU A 108 3.31 5.27 -21.30
C LEU A 108 4.04 4.44 -22.37
N ASP A 109 5.26 4.84 -22.76
CA ASP A 109 6.11 4.12 -23.71
C ASP A 109 6.45 2.71 -23.23
N ARG A 110 6.97 2.57 -22.00
CA ARG A 110 7.33 1.28 -21.42
C ARG A 110 6.16 0.30 -21.37
N MET A 111 4.96 0.80 -21.03
CA MET A 111 3.76 -0.01 -20.93
C MET A 111 3.06 -0.19 -22.26
N GLY A 112 3.42 0.57 -23.31
CA GLY A 112 2.81 0.49 -24.64
C GLY A 112 1.33 0.85 -24.62
N THR A 113 0.96 1.91 -23.89
CA THR A 113 -0.42 2.40 -23.75
C THR A 113 -0.46 3.91 -23.93
N SER A 114 -1.56 4.44 -24.43
CA SER A 114 -1.75 5.88 -24.62
C SER A 114 -2.25 6.59 -23.36
N TYR A 115 -2.66 5.87 -22.32
CA TYR A 115 -3.18 6.47 -21.10
C TYR A 115 -2.92 5.60 -19.86
N ILE A 116 -2.93 6.25 -18.71
CA ILE A 116 -2.93 5.63 -17.37
C ILE A 116 -4.23 6.03 -16.67
N ASP A 117 -4.88 5.10 -15.98
CA ASP A 117 -6.19 5.37 -15.36
C ASP A 117 -6.04 6.27 -14.13
N LEU A 118 -4.97 6.10 -13.33
CA LEU A 118 -4.68 6.94 -12.17
C LEU A 118 -3.17 7.14 -12.04
N TYR A 119 -2.73 8.39 -12.04
CA TYR A 119 -1.32 8.74 -11.91
C TYR A 119 -1.05 9.43 -10.59
N PHE A 120 -0.04 8.97 -9.88
CA PHE A 120 0.29 9.46 -8.55
C PHE A 120 1.61 10.22 -8.49
N VAL A 121 1.67 11.24 -7.65
CA VAL A 121 2.93 11.68 -7.04
C VAL A 121 3.30 10.65 -5.98
N HIS A 122 4.51 10.09 -6.05
CA HIS A 122 4.94 8.95 -5.26
C HIS A 122 5.50 9.37 -3.90
N GLY A 123 4.95 8.82 -2.80
CA GLY A 123 5.55 8.95 -1.47
C GLY A 123 5.47 10.36 -0.87
N VAL A 124 4.35 11.05 -1.05
CA VAL A 124 4.11 12.38 -0.46
C VAL A 124 4.11 12.29 1.07
N SER A 125 4.88 13.15 1.72
CA SER A 125 4.99 13.25 3.17
C SER A 125 4.33 14.51 3.74
N SER A 126 4.10 15.50 2.88
CA SER A 126 3.39 16.74 3.18
C SER A 126 2.53 17.16 2.00
N ILE A 127 1.33 17.66 2.26
CA ILE A 127 0.43 18.13 1.19
C ILE A 127 1.01 19.32 0.41
N TYR A 128 1.96 20.06 0.99
CA TYR A 128 2.68 21.15 0.33
C TYR A 128 3.59 20.68 -0.81
N GLU A 129 3.86 19.39 -0.93
CA GLU A 129 4.54 18.81 -2.09
C GLU A 129 3.63 18.74 -3.33
N ILE A 130 2.34 19.03 -3.18
CA ILE A 130 1.31 19.01 -4.23
C ILE A 130 0.69 20.42 -4.29
N ASP A 131 1.32 21.28 -5.05
CA ASP A 131 0.99 22.69 -5.16
C ASP A 131 0.08 23.00 -6.37
N ASN A 132 -0.07 24.29 -6.69
CA ASN A 132 -0.85 24.74 -7.83
C ASN A 132 -0.22 24.38 -9.19
N ASP A 133 1.11 24.29 -9.28
CA ASP A 133 1.79 23.90 -10.51
C ASP A 133 1.55 22.42 -10.80
N THR A 134 1.59 21.58 -9.76
CA THR A 134 1.17 20.17 -9.82
C THR A 134 -0.27 20.03 -10.28
N ARG A 135 -1.18 20.87 -9.75
CA ARG A 135 -2.59 20.88 -10.16
C ARG A 135 -2.75 21.21 -11.65
N GLN A 136 -2.13 22.29 -12.10
CA GLN A 136 -2.20 22.71 -13.51
C GLN A 136 -1.61 21.64 -14.44
N TRP A 137 -0.52 21.00 -14.02
CA TRP A 137 0.06 19.87 -14.75
C TRP A 137 -0.94 18.72 -14.87
N ALA A 138 -1.56 18.32 -13.76
CA ALA A 138 -2.54 17.23 -13.76
C ALA A 138 -3.75 17.52 -14.65
N GLU A 139 -4.25 18.78 -14.62
CA GLU A 139 -5.34 19.22 -15.48
C GLU A 139 -4.95 19.15 -16.98
N ARG A 140 -3.73 19.56 -17.35
CA ARG A 140 -3.20 19.42 -18.73
C ARG A 140 -3.07 17.95 -19.13
N ALA A 141 -2.45 17.11 -18.30
CA ALA A 141 -2.28 15.69 -18.59
C ALA A 141 -3.61 14.95 -18.76
N LYS A 142 -4.67 15.35 -18.00
CA LYS A 142 -6.04 14.87 -18.18
C LYS A 142 -6.64 15.37 -19.51
N ALA A 143 -6.47 16.64 -19.85
CA ALA A 143 -6.96 17.22 -21.10
C ALA A 143 -6.31 16.58 -22.35
N GLU A 144 -5.03 16.23 -22.25
CA GLU A 144 -4.29 15.47 -23.27
C GLU A 144 -4.70 13.99 -23.35
N GLY A 145 -5.51 13.51 -22.43
CA GLY A 145 -5.95 12.12 -22.36
C GLY A 145 -4.87 11.12 -21.93
N LYS A 146 -3.72 11.61 -21.43
CA LYS A 146 -2.61 10.78 -20.93
C LYS A 146 -2.91 10.14 -19.59
N ILE A 147 -3.68 10.83 -18.74
CA ILE A 147 -4.17 10.29 -17.46
C ILE A 147 -5.69 10.54 -17.34
N ARG A 148 -6.39 9.66 -16.63
CA ARG A 148 -7.83 9.86 -16.37
C ARG A 148 -8.06 10.50 -14.99
N LEU A 149 -7.32 10.06 -13.99
CA LEU A 149 -7.39 10.49 -12.60
C LEU A 149 -5.99 10.84 -12.09
N PHE A 150 -5.95 11.72 -11.08
CA PHE A 150 -4.71 12.15 -10.45
C PHE A 150 -4.80 12.10 -8.92
N GLY A 151 -3.65 11.89 -8.28
CA GLY A 151 -3.54 11.90 -6.83
C GLY A 151 -2.13 11.62 -6.33
N PHE A 152 -2.02 11.02 -5.16
CA PHE A 152 -0.72 10.71 -4.57
C PHE A 152 -0.72 9.41 -3.76
N SER A 153 0.48 8.88 -3.51
CA SER A 153 0.69 7.83 -2.52
C SER A 153 1.43 8.36 -1.31
N THR A 154 1.17 7.79 -0.12
CA THR A 154 1.83 8.22 1.12
C THR A 154 2.08 7.08 2.09
N HIS A 155 3.21 7.18 2.82
CA HIS A 155 3.59 6.33 3.94
C HIS A 155 3.86 7.13 5.21
N SER A 156 3.92 8.45 5.10
CA SER A 156 4.30 9.37 6.17
C SER A 156 3.22 10.43 6.36
N ASN A 157 3.00 10.86 7.61
CA ASN A 157 2.05 11.92 7.99
C ASN A 157 0.64 11.73 7.39
N MET A 158 0.23 10.47 7.24
CA MET A 158 -0.92 10.09 6.41
C MET A 158 -2.21 10.76 6.82
N ALA A 159 -2.50 10.85 8.13
CA ALA A 159 -3.75 11.47 8.60
C ALA A 159 -3.81 12.96 8.26
N GLU A 160 -2.68 13.66 8.35
CA GLU A 160 -2.56 15.07 7.98
C GLU A 160 -2.67 15.25 6.46
N CYS A 161 -1.87 14.50 5.69
CA CYS A 161 -1.93 14.54 4.22
C CYS A 161 -3.34 14.27 3.68
N LEU A 162 -4.02 13.26 4.21
CA LEU A 162 -5.39 12.94 3.81
C LEU A 162 -6.39 14.05 4.17
N MET A 163 -6.29 14.57 5.40
CA MET A 163 -7.19 15.63 5.88
C MET A 163 -7.05 16.89 5.03
N GLU A 164 -5.83 17.31 4.73
CA GLU A 164 -5.60 18.48 3.87
C GLU A 164 -6.00 18.21 2.42
N ALA A 165 -5.69 17.03 1.87
CA ALA A 165 -6.09 16.65 0.52
C ALA A 165 -7.63 16.66 0.35
N SER A 166 -8.39 16.30 1.39
CA SER A 166 -9.85 16.32 1.34
C SER A 166 -10.46 17.71 1.09
N LYS A 167 -9.69 18.78 1.32
CA LYS A 167 -10.10 20.18 1.12
C LYS A 167 -9.76 20.72 -0.26
N LEU A 168 -8.87 20.06 -1.02
CA LEU A 168 -8.34 20.57 -2.29
C LEU A 168 -9.33 20.47 -3.47
N GLY A 169 -10.28 19.53 -3.45
CA GLY A 169 -11.32 19.38 -4.45
C GLY A 169 -10.90 18.79 -5.81
N TRP A 170 -9.60 18.70 -6.11
CA TRP A 170 -9.06 18.22 -7.40
C TRP A 170 -8.28 16.90 -7.33
N ILE A 171 -8.03 16.39 -6.13
CA ILE A 171 -7.43 15.06 -5.93
C ILE A 171 -8.50 13.99 -6.13
N ASP A 172 -8.24 13.01 -7.02
CA ASP A 172 -9.18 11.93 -7.34
C ASP A 172 -8.92 10.66 -6.54
N GLY A 173 -7.65 10.38 -6.20
CA GLY A 173 -7.27 9.16 -5.50
C GLY A 173 -6.10 9.33 -4.55
N ILE A 174 -6.09 8.53 -3.48
CA ILE A 174 -4.96 8.44 -2.54
C ILE A 174 -4.66 6.97 -2.25
N MET A 175 -3.39 6.61 -2.34
CA MET A 175 -2.87 5.32 -1.90
C MET A 175 -2.09 5.51 -0.60
N MET A 176 -2.49 4.82 0.46
CA MET A 176 -1.95 5.07 1.80
C MET A 176 -1.65 3.79 2.56
N THR A 177 -0.69 3.83 3.47
CA THR A 177 -0.54 2.77 4.46
C THR A 177 -1.77 2.73 5.35
N TYR A 178 -2.51 1.61 5.30
CA TYR A 178 -3.72 1.42 6.08
C TYR A 178 -3.91 -0.05 6.46
N ASN A 179 -4.03 -0.31 7.76
CA ASN A 179 -4.10 -1.67 8.31
C ASN A 179 -4.77 -1.65 9.69
N TYR A 180 -4.93 -2.85 10.28
CA TYR A 180 -5.57 -3.01 11.60
C TYR A 180 -4.91 -2.21 12.73
N ARG A 181 -3.62 -1.81 12.60
CA ARG A 181 -2.89 -1.01 13.61
C ARG A 181 -3.21 0.48 13.52
N LEU A 182 -3.61 0.96 12.33
CA LEU A 182 -3.85 2.37 12.05
C LEU A 182 -5.34 2.71 11.99
N MET A 183 -6.19 1.77 11.56
CA MET A 183 -7.61 1.99 11.31
C MET A 183 -8.41 2.42 12.55
N HIS A 184 -7.88 2.19 13.75
CA HIS A 184 -8.52 2.57 15.01
C HIS A 184 -8.04 3.93 15.55
N ASN A 185 -6.98 4.50 14.98
CA ASN A 185 -6.49 5.83 15.35
C ASN A 185 -7.54 6.90 15.02
N ARG A 186 -7.80 7.82 15.97
CA ARG A 186 -8.83 8.85 15.82
C ARG A 186 -8.56 9.80 14.65
N ALA A 187 -7.31 10.25 14.47
CA ALA A 187 -6.93 11.16 13.38
C ALA A 187 -7.06 10.45 12.02
N MET A 188 -6.62 9.18 11.92
CA MET A 188 -6.76 8.40 10.70
C MET A 188 -8.22 8.15 10.33
N LYS A 189 -9.10 7.84 11.29
CA LYS A 189 -10.54 7.68 11.05
C LYS A 189 -11.15 8.96 10.50
N ALA A 190 -10.88 10.09 11.14
CA ALA A 190 -11.39 11.40 10.70
C ALA A 190 -10.91 11.75 9.29
N ALA A 191 -9.63 11.49 8.98
CA ALA A 191 -9.04 11.77 7.68
C ALA A 191 -9.63 10.89 6.56
N VAL A 192 -9.80 9.58 6.81
CA VAL A 192 -10.43 8.65 5.86
C VAL A 192 -11.89 9.04 5.62
N GLU A 193 -12.63 9.43 6.67
CA GLU A 193 -14.00 9.91 6.54
C GLU A 193 -14.08 11.22 5.73
N ALA A 194 -13.17 12.17 5.97
CA ALA A 194 -13.07 13.41 5.21
C ALA A 194 -12.82 13.16 3.72
N CYS A 195 -11.85 12.29 3.39
CA CYS A 195 -11.58 11.88 2.00
C CYS A 195 -12.80 11.20 1.36
N SER A 196 -13.48 10.32 2.09
CA SER A 196 -14.68 9.65 1.59
C SER A 196 -15.80 10.65 1.28
N LYS A 197 -16.05 11.64 2.18
CA LYS A 197 -17.02 12.72 1.96
C LYS A 197 -16.63 13.62 0.79
N ALA A 198 -15.33 13.85 0.57
CA ALA A 198 -14.82 14.60 -0.57
C ALA A 198 -14.84 13.79 -1.89
N GLY A 199 -15.27 12.53 -1.86
CA GLY A 199 -15.34 11.66 -3.02
C GLY A 199 -13.97 11.21 -3.54
N ILE A 200 -12.94 11.17 -2.71
CA ILE A 200 -11.61 10.69 -3.07
C ILE A 200 -11.59 9.16 -2.98
N GLY A 201 -11.12 8.48 -4.04
CA GLY A 201 -10.93 7.03 -4.04
C GLY A 201 -9.72 6.63 -3.18
N LEU A 202 -9.92 5.69 -2.24
CA LEU A 202 -8.88 5.29 -1.31
C LEU A 202 -8.40 3.86 -1.59
N THR A 203 -7.08 3.70 -1.73
CA THR A 203 -6.41 2.40 -1.86
C THR A 203 -5.52 2.16 -0.65
N ALA A 204 -5.74 1.03 0.03
CA ALA A 204 -4.94 0.62 1.19
C ALA A 204 -3.73 -0.20 0.75
N ILE A 205 -2.56 0.14 1.28
CA ILE A 205 -1.33 -0.66 1.16
C ILE A 205 -0.77 -1.01 2.54
N LYS A 206 0.21 -1.94 2.59
CA LYS A 206 0.82 -2.40 3.85
C LYS A 206 -0.20 -2.98 4.84
N THR A 207 -1.21 -3.65 4.32
CA THR A 207 -2.35 -4.18 5.08
C THR A 207 -1.96 -5.26 6.09
N GLN A 208 -0.79 -5.88 5.92
CA GLN A 208 -0.25 -6.86 6.87
C GLN A 208 0.23 -6.25 8.19
N GLY A 209 0.36 -4.91 8.27
CA GLY A 209 0.61 -4.18 9.52
C GLY A 209 1.89 -4.61 10.26
N GLY A 210 3.00 -4.77 9.54
CA GLY A 210 4.29 -5.11 10.13
C GLY A 210 4.59 -6.61 10.22
N GLY A 211 3.92 -7.45 9.43
CA GLY A 211 4.30 -8.84 9.25
C GLY A 211 3.41 -9.87 9.94
N GLN A 212 3.97 -11.00 10.27
CA GLN A 212 3.25 -12.13 10.84
C GLN A 212 2.84 -11.86 12.30
N VAL A 213 1.76 -12.47 12.72
CA VAL A 213 1.40 -12.56 14.14
C VAL A 213 2.47 -13.41 14.84
N ARG A 214 3.03 -12.89 15.92
CA ARG A 214 4.03 -13.59 16.73
C ARG A 214 3.33 -14.19 17.94
N THR A 215 3.65 -15.41 18.32
CA THR A 215 3.00 -16.14 19.43
C THR A 215 3.58 -15.76 20.79
N HIS A 216 3.59 -14.47 21.12
CA HIS A 216 4.14 -13.99 22.38
C HIS A 216 3.07 -13.53 23.38
N THR A 217 1.83 -13.37 22.94
CA THR A 217 0.74 -12.90 23.80
C THR A 217 -0.48 -13.82 23.74
N LYS A 218 -1.30 -13.80 24.79
CA LYS A 218 -2.58 -14.51 24.80
C LYS A 218 -3.52 -14.00 23.68
N THR A 219 -3.49 -12.71 23.40
CA THR A 219 -4.29 -12.10 22.32
C THR A 219 -3.91 -12.65 20.97
N GLU A 220 -2.64 -12.90 20.68
CA GLU A 220 -2.18 -13.53 19.45
C GLU A 220 -2.69 -14.96 19.32
N LEU A 221 -2.61 -15.74 20.39
CA LEU A 221 -3.13 -17.10 20.40
C LEU A 221 -4.65 -17.13 20.18
N ASP A 222 -5.38 -16.21 20.81
CA ASP A 222 -6.84 -16.08 20.65
C ASP A 222 -7.21 -15.69 19.21
N LEU A 223 -6.45 -14.77 18.59
CA LEU A 223 -6.62 -14.40 17.17
C LEU A 223 -6.35 -15.59 16.26
N ALA A 224 -5.21 -16.27 16.44
CA ALA A 224 -4.83 -17.43 15.63
C ALA A 224 -5.89 -18.54 15.72
N GLY A 225 -6.36 -18.86 16.93
CA GLY A 225 -7.40 -19.86 17.16
C GLY A 225 -8.71 -19.54 16.45
N ARG A 226 -9.15 -18.27 16.50
CA ARG A 226 -10.38 -17.84 15.81
C ARG A 226 -10.25 -17.87 14.30
N PHE A 227 -9.09 -17.50 13.74
CA PHE A 227 -8.85 -17.56 12.30
C PHE A 227 -8.84 -19.00 11.80
N VAL A 228 -8.21 -19.92 12.53
CA VAL A 228 -8.25 -21.35 12.22
C VAL A 228 -9.69 -21.90 12.22
N GLN A 229 -10.51 -21.53 13.23
CA GLN A 229 -11.92 -21.92 13.28
C GLN A 229 -12.74 -21.45 12.07
N LYS A 230 -12.39 -20.29 11.51
CA LYS A 230 -13.02 -19.72 10.30
C LYS A 230 -12.37 -20.15 8.98
N GLY A 231 -11.30 -20.93 9.03
CA GLY A 231 -10.55 -21.34 7.84
C GLY A 231 -9.70 -20.23 7.21
N PHE A 232 -9.35 -19.16 7.96
CA PHE A 232 -8.50 -18.11 7.48
C PHE A 232 -7.07 -18.26 7.98
N THR A 233 -6.12 -17.77 7.16
CA THR A 233 -4.78 -17.42 7.65
C THR A 233 -4.82 -16.05 8.33
N ASP A 234 -3.83 -15.74 9.18
CA ASP A 234 -3.67 -14.40 9.77
C ASP A 234 -3.59 -13.31 8.67
N LYS A 235 -2.91 -13.61 7.55
CA LYS A 235 -2.80 -12.70 6.40
C LYS A 235 -4.17 -12.40 5.77
N GLN A 236 -4.98 -13.41 5.56
CA GLN A 236 -6.33 -13.26 5.02
C GLN A 236 -7.24 -12.47 5.97
N ALA A 237 -7.16 -12.74 7.27
CA ALA A 237 -7.93 -12.01 8.27
C ALA A 237 -7.57 -10.52 8.33
N LYS A 238 -6.28 -10.17 8.15
CA LYS A 238 -5.83 -8.76 8.08
C LYS A 238 -6.37 -8.04 6.84
N LEU A 239 -6.45 -8.71 5.68
CA LEU A 239 -7.14 -8.16 4.51
C LEU A 239 -8.62 -7.92 4.80
N LYS A 240 -9.30 -8.91 5.39
CA LYS A 240 -10.72 -8.80 5.75
C LYS A 240 -10.97 -7.64 6.71
N ALA A 241 -10.11 -7.42 7.70
CA ALA A 241 -10.22 -6.30 8.62
C ALA A 241 -10.21 -4.93 7.89
N VAL A 242 -9.40 -4.79 6.85
CA VAL A 242 -9.36 -3.57 6.04
C VAL A 242 -10.60 -3.45 5.14
N TRP A 243 -11.09 -4.54 4.55
CA TRP A 243 -12.31 -4.52 3.72
C TRP A 243 -13.59 -4.20 4.50
N GLU A 244 -13.59 -4.35 5.84
CA GLU A 244 -14.72 -3.91 6.69
C GLU A 244 -14.94 -2.38 6.62
N ASN A 245 -13.92 -1.59 6.24
CA ASN A 245 -14.09 -0.17 6.01
C ASN A 245 -14.63 0.10 4.59
N PRO A 246 -15.90 0.56 4.45
CA PRO A 246 -16.50 0.80 3.15
C PRO A 246 -15.83 1.93 2.34
N ALA A 247 -15.11 2.85 3.01
CA ALA A 247 -14.40 3.94 2.35
C ALA A 247 -13.17 3.45 1.56
N ILE A 248 -12.67 2.25 1.85
CA ILE A 248 -11.54 1.66 1.12
C ILE A 248 -12.07 0.99 -0.16
N ALA A 249 -11.71 1.54 -1.30
CA ALA A 249 -12.13 1.02 -2.60
C ALA A 249 -11.35 -0.26 -2.98
N SER A 250 -10.05 -0.29 -2.71
CA SER A 250 -9.19 -1.42 -3.05
C SER A 250 -8.07 -1.62 -2.04
N ILE A 251 -7.59 -2.85 -1.92
CA ILE A 251 -6.36 -3.20 -1.21
C ILE A 251 -5.31 -3.56 -2.24
N CYS A 252 -4.20 -2.82 -2.27
CA CYS A 252 -3.05 -3.17 -3.09
C CYS A 252 -2.11 -4.11 -2.32
N SER A 253 -1.92 -5.29 -2.85
CA SER A 253 -1.07 -6.34 -2.28
C SER A 253 -0.03 -6.79 -3.29
N ASP A 254 1.20 -6.90 -2.84
CA ASP A 254 2.24 -7.57 -3.60
C ASP A 254 1.96 -9.08 -3.62
N MET A 255 1.86 -9.63 -4.82
CA MET A 255 1.47 -11.04 -5.04
C MET A 255 2.43 -11.69 -6.06
N PRO A 256 3.69 -11.94 -5.66
CA PRO A 256 4.77 -12.33 -6.57
C PRO A 256 4.66 -13.77 -7.10
N ASN A 257 3.69 -14.55 -6.60
CA ASN A 257 3.46 -15.92 -7.04
C ASN A 257 1.97 -16.31 -6.97
N LEU A 258 1.61 -17.42 -7.65
CA LEU A 258 0.23 -17.90 -7.71
C LEU A 258 -0.35 -18.30 -6.36
N THR A 259 0.46 -18.78 -5.43
CA THR A 259 -0.02 -19.18 -4.09
C THR A 259 -0.53 -17.97 -3.31
N ILE A 260 0.21 -16.86 -3.33
CA ILE A 260 -0.20 -15.63 -2.65
C ILE A 260 -1.40 -15.00 -3.38
N LEU A 261 -1.38 -14.96 -4.71
CA LEU A 261 -2.51 -14.47 -5.50
C LEU A 261 -3.78 -15.26 -5.19
N ALA A 262 -3.72 -16.59 -5.22
CA ALA A 262 -4.86 -17.47 -4.92
C ALA A 262 -5.37 -17.28 -3.49
N SER A 263 -4.47 -17.19 -2.51
CA SER A 263 -4.82 -16.95 -1.11
C SER A 263 -5.57 -15.63 -0.91
N ASN A 264 -5.09 -14.54 -1.54
CA ASN A 264 -5.71 -13.22 -1.42
C ASN A 264 -7.04 -13.15 -2.18
N VAL A 265 -7.13 -13.78 -3.36
CA VAL A 265 -8.38 -13.91 -4.12
C VAL A 265 -9.39 -14.73 -3.35
N SER A 266 -9.00 -15.85 -2.73
CA SER A 266 -9.87 -16.65 -1.87
C SER A 266 -10.44 -15.82 -0.72
N ALA A 267 -9.62 -15.00 -0.06
CA ALA A 267 -10.09 -14.08 0.98
C ALA A 267 -11.07 -13.01 0.44
N ALA A 268 -10.87 -12.53 -0.79
CA ALA A 268 -11.74 -11.55 -1.44
C ALA A 268 -13.09 -12.16 -1.88
N LEU A 269 -13.11 -13.43 -2.29
CA LEU A 269 -14.33 -14.17 -2.66
C LEU A 269 -15.14 -14.61 -1.45
N ASP A 270 -14.49 -14.84 -0.32
CA ASP A 270 -15.14 -15.26 0.90
C ASP A 270 -15.96 -14.11 1.51
N ARG A 271 -17.26 -14.36 1.68
CA ARG A 271 -18.24 -13.38 2.19
C ARG A 271 -18.33 -13.35 3.72
N THR A 272 -17.63 -14.22 4.42
CA THR A 272 -17.61 -14.24 5.89
C THR A 272 -16.99 -12.94 6.40
N ARG A 273 -17.74 -12.23 7.24
CA ARG A 273 -17.26 -11.00 7.87
C ARG A 273 -16.57 -11.30 9.20
N LEU A 274 -15.68 -10.40 9.58
CA LEU A 274 -15.15 -10.42 10.93
C LEU A 274 -16.22 -9.93 11.91
N SER A 275 -16.37 -10.63 13.03
CA SER A 275 -17.24 -10.21 14.12
C SER A 275 -16.66 -8.98 14.86
N SER A 276 -17.50 -8.25 15.57
CA SER A 276 -17.05 -7.13 16.41
C SER A 276 -16.00 -7.58 17.44
N SER A 277 -16.09 -8.80 17.97
CA SER A 277 -15.11 -9.35 18.90
C SER A 277 -13.75 -9.62 18.24
N GLU A 278 -13.72 -10.05 16.98
CA GLU A 278 -12.46 -10.23 16.23
C GLU A 278 -11.81 -8.90 15.87
N ILE A 279 -12.60 -7.90 15.49
CA ILE A 279 -12.11 -6.53 15.29
C ILE A 279 -11.54 -5.97 16.59
N GLN A 280 -12.19 -6.23 17.73
CA GLN A 280 -11.70 -5.81 19.04
C GLN A 280 -10.37 -6.50 19.41
N LEU A 281 -10.21 -7.79 19.10
CA LEU A 281 -8.94 -8.49 19.30
C LEU A 281 -7.81 -7.89 18.45
N PHE A 282 -8.08 -7.54 17.17
CA PHE A 282 -7.09 -6.83 16.36
C PHE A 282 -6.69 -5.50 16.96
N ARG A 283 -7.65 -4.76 17.52
CA ARG A 283 -7.38 -3.50 18.21
C ARG A 283 -6.51 -3.70 19.45
N GLN A 284 -6.86 -4.70 20.26
CA GLN A 284 -6.10 -5.05 21.46
C GLN A 284 -4.67 -5.45 21.10
N TYR A 285 -4.50 -6.32 20.10
CA TYR A 285 -3.18 -6.72 19.61
C TYR A 285 -2.37 -5.54 19.07
N ALA A 286 -3.00 -4.63 18.33
CA ALA A 286 -2.34 -3.42 17.85
C ALA A 286 -1.87 -2.50 18.99
N GLU A 287 -2.57 -2.47 20.12
CA GLU A 287 -2.19 -1.69 21.29
C GLU A 287 -1.07 -2.39 22.10
N GLU A 288 -1.19 -3.69 22.32
CA GLU A 288 -0.17 -4.48 23.03
C GLU A 288 1.20 -4.45 22.33
N THR A 289 1.19 -4.39 20.99
CA THR A 289 2.41 -4.40 20.16
C THR A 289 2.65 -3.03 19.48
N ARG A 290 2.22 -1.95 20.12
CA ARG A 290 2.31 -0.60 19.50
C ARG A 290 3.74 -0.13 19.28
N SER A 291 4.66 -0.48 20.16
CA SER A 291 6.09 -0.13 20.07
C SER A 291 6.85 -0.88 18.97
N ASP A 292 6.26 -1.92 18.39
CA ASP A 292 6.89 -2.72 17.34
C ASP A 292 6.55 -2.24 15.92
N TYR A 293 5.74 -1.18 15.81
CA TYR A 293 5.26 -0.72 14.50
C TYR A 293 5.22 0.80 14.39
N CYS A 294 6.05 1.36 13.51
CA CYS A 294 6.04 2.78 13.18
C CYS A 294 4.77 3.16 12.40
N ALA A 295 4.03 4.13 12.93
CA ALA A 295 2.80 4.63 12.31
C ALA A 295 3.03 5.66 11.20
N GLY A 296 4.28 6.08 10.96
CA GLY A 296 4.62 7.04 9.92
C GLY A 296 4.27 8.50 10.27
N CYS A 297 4.11 8.86 11.54
CA CYS A 297 3.89 10.25 11.98
C CYS A 297 5.25 11.00 12.07
N SER A 298 5.95 11.05 10.95
CA SER A 298 7.34 11.52 10.83
C SER A 298 7.54 12.96 11.32
N HIS A 299 6.56 13.84 11.10
CA HIS A 299 6.64 15.24 11.55
C HIS A 299 6.84 15.39 13.07
N ILE A 300 6.44 14.39 13.88
CA ILE A 300 6.61 14.42 15.34
C ILE A 300 8.06 14.13 15.72
N CYS A 301 8.62 13.03 15.25
CA CYS A 301 9.96 12.59 15.66
C CYS A 301 11.06 13.26 14.85
N GLU A 302 10.90 13.44 13.54
CA GLU A 302 11.94 13.98 12.66
C GLU A 302 12.22 15.46 12.90
N SER A 303 11.23 16.24 13.36
CA SER A 303 11.43 17.64 13.76
C SER A 303 12.30 17.81 15.01
N LEU A 304 12.49 16.75 15.79
CA LEU A 304 13.24 16.74 17.04
C LEU A 304 14.64 16.12 16.91
N VAL A 305 15.02 15.73 15.69
CA VAL A 305 16.34 15.16 15.40
C VAL A 305 17.11 16.12 14.50
N ALA A 306 18.34 16.43 14.87
CA ALA A 306 19.20 17.28 14.05
C ALA A 306 19.54 16.61 12.71
N GLY A 307 19.64 17.39 11.61
CA GLY A 307 20.20 16.92 10.34
C GLY A 307 19.23 16.14 9.43
N SER A 308 17.94 16.40 9.50
CA SER A 308 16.93 15.87 8.55
C SER A 308 16.98 14.34 8.41
N VAL A 309 16.95 13.61 9.52
CA VAL A 309 16.96 12.15 9.53
C VAL A 309 15.59 11.59 9.20
N PRO A 310 15.44 10.75 8.16
CA PRO A 310 14.15 10.15 7.80
C PRO A 310 13.84 8.94 8.69
N VAL A 311 13.53 9.19 9.95
CA VAL A 311 13.26 8.15 10.97
C VAL A 311 12.16 7.20 10.53
N GLY A 312 11.05 7.75 10.03
CA GLY A 312 9.90 6.95 9.58
C GLY A 312 10.26 6.01 8.43
N ASP A 313 11.11 6.45 7.52
CA ASP A 313 11.58 5.65 6.39
C ASP A 313 12.52 4.53 6.84
N ILE A 314 13.47 4.81 7.73
CA ILE A 314 14.39 3.80 8.26
C ILE A 314 13.60 2.71 9.02
N MET A 315 12.62 3.09 9.83
CA MET A 315 11.72 2.12 10.50
C MET A 315 10.96 1.26 9.47
N ARG A 316 10.58 1.85 8.32
CA ARG A 316 9.91 1.12 7.23
C ARG A 316 10.87 0.16 6.52
N TYR A 317 12.15 0.52 6.36
CA TYR A 317 13.16 -0.37 5.77
C TYR A 317 13.41 -1.59 6.67
N LEU A 318 13.52 -1.40 7.98
CA LEU A 318 13.57 -2.50 8.95
C LEU A 318 12.33 -3.40 8.88
N MET A 319 11.14 -2.81 8.69
CA MET A 319 9.92 -3.60 8.50
C MET A 319 9.98 -4.44 7.21
N TYR A 320 10.52 -3.92 6.11
CA TYR A 320 10.71 -4.71 4.89
C TYR A 320 11.64 -5.89 5.11
N ASP A 321 12.75 -5.65 5.79
CA ASP A 321 13.74 -6.68 6.13
C ASP A 321 13.14 -7.77 7.02
N ARG A 322 12.71 -7.39 8.22
CA ARG A 322 12.34 -8.29 9.31
C ARG A 322 10.97 -8.92 9.18
N ALA A 323 10.00 -8.15 8.68
CA ALA A 323 8.61 -8.55 8.69
C ALA A 323 8.12 -9.09 7.34
N TYR A 324 8.66 -8.59 6.24
CA TYR A 324 8.27 -9.02 4.89
C TYR A 324 9.31 -9.93 4.25
N GLY A 325 10.53 -10.03 4.80
CA GLY A 325 11.63 -10.82 4.25
C GLY A 325 12.20 -10.24 2.96
N ASP A 326 11.95 -8.95 2.70
CA ASP A 326 12.45 -8.24 1.52
C ASP A 326 13.79 -7.56 1.82
N HIS A 327 14.79 -8.41 2.12
CA HIS A 327 16.13 -7.99 2.53
C HIS A 327 16.83 -7.14 1.48
N HIS A 328 16.69 -7.52 0.21
CA HIS A 328 17.33 -6.80 -0.89
C HIS A 328 16.84 -5.35 -0.98
N ARG A 329 15.52 -5.17 -0.95
CA ARG A 329 14.93 -3.85 -1.01
C ARG A 329 15.26 -3.00 0.21
N ALA A 330 15.23 -3.59 1.40
CA ALA A 330 15.56 -2.88 2.62
C ALA A 330 16.98 -2.30 2.56
N ARG A 331 17.95 -3.10 2.12
CA ARG A 331 19.34 -2.69 1.94
C ARG A 331 19.50 -1.67 0.82
N GLU A 332 18.84 -1.86 -0.33
CA GLU A 332 18.85 -0.89 -1.43
C GLU A 332 18.37 0.50 -0.94
N LEU A 333 17.22 0.56 -0.27
CA LEU A 333 16.64 1.81 0.20
C LEU A 333 17.51 2.47 1.29
N PHE A 334 18.05 1.70 2.23
CA PHE A 334 18.96 2.21 3.25
C PHE A 334 20.27 2.68 2.62
N GLY A 335 20.81 1.94 1.64
CA GLY A 335 22.01 2.30 0.89
C GLY A 335 21.87 3.59 0.08
N ASN A 336 20.66 3.95 -0.34
CA ASN A 336 20.37 5.20 -1.05
C ASN A 336 20.31 6.43 -0.12
N LEU A 337 20.33 6.26 1.19
CA LEU A 337 20.51 7.39 2.11
C LEU A 337 21.90 8.04 1.87
N PRO A 338 22.02 9.38 2.03
CA PRO A 338 23.30 10.05 1.87
C PRO A 338 24.41 9.41 2.72
N PRO A 339 25.57 9.12 2.16
CA PRO A 339 26.66 8.45 2.90
C PRO A 339 27.01 9.14 4.22
N GLY A 340 27.18 10.47 4.19
CA GLY A 340 27.50 11.24 5.39
C GLY A 340 26.37 11.28 6.44
N LEU A 341 25.13 10.96 6.06
CA LEU A 341 24.05 10.73 7.03
C LEU A 341 24.22 9.35 7.66
N ARG A 342 24.37 8.28 6.85
CA ARG A 342 24.52 6.90 7.33
C ARG A 342 25.64 6.74 8.34
N GLU A 343 26.79 7.40 8.08
CA GLU A 343 27.95 7.39 8.96
C GLU A 343 27.68 8.01 10.35
N ARG A 344 26.83 9.03 10.39
CA ARG A 344 26.49 9.75 11.64
C ARG A 344 25.34 9.13 12.43
N LEU A 345 24.44 8.37 11.78
CA LEU A 345 23.26 7.80 12.43
C LEU A 345 23.53 7.10 13.78
N PRO A 346 24.61 6.28 13.94
CA PRO A 346 24.87 5.58 15.20
C PRO A 346 25.22 6.52 16.37
N GLU A 347 25.70 7.72 16.11
CA GLU A 347 26.17 8.69 17.11
C GLU A 347 25.13 9.78 17.41
N MET A 348 24.02 9.79 16.73
CA MET A 348 22.98 10.82 16.85
C MET A 348 22.12 10.61 18.10
N ASP A 349 21.67 11.73 18.69
CA ASP A 349 20.73 11.70 19.82
C ASP A 349 19.28 11.64 19.33
N PHE A 350 18.57 10.58 19.72
CA PHE A 350 17.15 10.37 19.41
C PHE A 350 16.26 10.49 20.65
N GLN A 351 16.78 10.88 21.81
CA GLN A 351 16.03 10.88 23.06
C GLN A 351 14.75 11.73 23.00
N ALA A 352 14.84 12.94 22.45
CA ALA A 352 13.67 13.81 22.30
C ALA A 352 12.62 13.19 21.36
N ALA A 353 13.07 12.58 20.28
CA ALA A 353 12.19 11.89 19.31
C ALA A 353 11.49 10.66 19.94
N GLU A 354 12.19 9.88 20.74
CA GLU A 354 11.61 8.74 21.47
C GLU A 354 10.56 9.20 22.50
N GLN A 355 10.85 10.25 23.26
CA GLN A 355 9.92 10.82 24.25
C GLN A 355 8.64 11.35 23.58
N ALA A 356 8.74 11.94 22.41
CA ALA A 356 7.61 12.47 21.65
C ALA A 356 6.85 11.39 20.86
N CYS A 357 7.42 10.20 20.69
CA CYS A 357 6.84 9.14 19.87
C CYS A 357 5.52 8.60 20.49
N PRO A 358 4.36 8.78 19.84
CA PRO A 358 3.08 8.32 20.40
C PRO A 358 2.97 6.78 20.45
N ARG A 359 3.91 6.07 19.82
CA ARG A 359 3.99 4.60 19.82
C ARG A 359 5.05 4.08 20.79
N HIS A 360 5.85 4.96 21.41
CA HIS A 360 6.97 4.62 22.31
C HIS A 360 7.99 3.67 21.65
N ILE A 361 8.35 3.96 20.40
CA ILE A 361 9.35 3.19 19.65
C ILE A 361 10.74 3.53 20.19
N ALA A 362 11.57 2.52 20.43
CA ALA A 362 12.97 2.66 20.78
C ALA A 362 13.79 3.05 19.52
N ILE A 363 13.69 4.32 19.10
CA ILE A 363 14.21 4.82 17.82
C ILE A 363 15.73 4.65 17.76
N ALA A 364 16.46 5.08 18.80
CA ALA A 364 17.91 4.99 18.86
C ALA A 364 18.41 3.56 18.64
N ARG A 365 17.84 2.60 19.37
CA ARG A 365 18.18 1.18 19.25
C ARG A 365 17.90 0.66 17.84
N LEU A 366 16.72 0.94 17.30
CA LEU A 366 16.33 0.47 15.95
C LEU A 366 17.16 1.12 14.84
N ILE A 367 17.59 2.38 14.97
CA ILE A 367 18.52 3.03 14.05
C ILE A 367 19.88 2.32 14.08
N GLN A 368 20.41 2.01 15.28
CA GLN A 368 21.66 1.24 15.40
C GLN A 368 21.56 -0.14 14.75
N GLU A 369 20.45 -0.85 14.99
CA GLU A 369 20.18 -2.13 14.34
C GLU A 369 20.08 -2.00 12.82
N ALA A 370 19.44 -0.95 12.28
CA ALA A 370 19.39 -0.69 10.85
C ALA A 370 20.79 -0.47 10.25
N CYS A 371 21.65 0.26 10.95
CA CYS A 371 23.04 0.47 10.54
C CYS A 371 23.88 -0.82 10.55
N GLN A 372 23.48 -1.84 11.29
CA GLN A 372 24.16 -3.15 11.33
C GLN A 372 23.60 -4.15 10.33
N GLU A 373 22.28 -4.17 10.15
CA GLU A 373 21.59 -5.21 9.39
C GLU A 373 21.39 -4.85 7.90
N LEU A 374 21.28 -3.55 7.58
CA LEU A 374 20.92 -3.07 6.25
C LEU A 374 22.13 -2.56 5.42
N VAL A 375 23.34 -2.83 5.87
CA VAL A 375 24.59 -2.47 5.14
C VAL A 375 24.96 -3.55 4.13
#